data_fa3ea259f8bacaaf66e4c46d6412fb6e
#
_entry.id   fa3ea259f8bacaaf66e4c46d6412fb6e
#
_cell.length_a   1.000
_cell.length_b   1.000
_cell.length_c   1.000
_cell.angle_alpha   90.00
_cell.angle_beta   90.00
_cell.angle_gamma   90.00
#
_symmetry.space_group_name_H-M   'P 1'
#
loop_
_entity.id
_entity.type
_entity.pdbx_description
1 polymer ?
#
loop_
_entity_poly.entity_id
_entity_poly.type
_entity_poly.pdbx_seq_one_letter_code
_entity_poly.pdbx_strand_id
1 'polypeptide(L)'
;MLKDYKEQIQDADLVLVGIGRELRADRVIDFKKAITNEHYQNLIDKEDEDSKWMRTVYEREYLLSMKETDLFKELEEVLEGKEYFVVTSNDDGLLYHTHLKKDHVTAPCGNGDFFQCSAPCNEQLYPANLGLRDLIDYYEKTGKIEHLECPKMWKTIDL
;
A
#
# COMPACT_ATOMS: atom_id res chain seq x y z
N MET A 1 0.19 -30.89 -10.23
CA MET A 1 1.09 -29.83 -9.76
C MET A 1 0.47 -28.99 -8.63
N LEU A 2 -0.64 -28.25 -8.80
CA LEU A 2 -1.25 -27.46 -7.70
C LEU A 2 -1.77 -28.33 -6.52
N LYS A 3 -2.27 -29.54 -6.77
CA LYS A 3 -2.67 -30.48 -5.70
C LYS A 3 -1.51 -30.90 -4.80
N ASP A 4 -0.35 -31.13 -5.38
CA ASP A 4 0.84 -31.58 -4.65
C ASP A 4 1.36 -30.50 -3.67
N TYR A 5 1.27 -29.21 -4.03
CA TYR A 5 1.66 -28.10 -3.14
C TYR A 5 0.69 -27.93 -1.96
N LYS A 6 -0.62 -28.10 -2.19
CA LYS A 6 -1.60 -28.01 -1.10
C LYS A 6 -1.36 -29.10 -0.05
N GLU A 7 -1.10 -30.33 -0.46
CA GLU A 7 -0.77 -31.43 0.46
C GLU A 7 0.52 -31.14 1.23
N GLN A 8 1.58 -30.70 0.55
CA GLN A 8 2.85 -30.34 1.21
C GLN A 8 2.67 -29.18 2.23
N ILE A 9 1.86 -28.18 1.92
CA ILE A 9 1.56 -27.09 2.86
C ILE A 9 0.76 -27.61 4.06
N GLN A 10 -0.20 -28.53 3.83
CA GLN A 10 -0.99 -29.12 4.91
C GLN A 10 -0.16 -29.97 5.86
N ASP A 11 0.87 -30.63 5.39
CA ASP A 11 1.77 -31.45 6.20
C ASP A 11 2.88 -30.67 6.89
N ALA A 12 3.09 -29.40 6.52
CA ALA A 12 4.13 -28.57 7.10
C ALA A 12 3.78 -28.08 8.51
N ASP A 13 4.74 -28.10 9.41
CA ASP A 13 4.62 -27.52 10.76
C ASP A 13 4.63 -25.98 10.73
N LEU A 14 5.36 -25.39 9.78
CA LEU A 14 5.49 -23.94 9.58
C LEU A 14 5.52 -23.62 8.09
N VAL A 15 4.77 -22.61 7.68
CA VAL A 15 4.73 -22.11 6.29
C VAL A 15 5.36 -20.73 6.23
N LEU A 16 6.42 -20.57 5.44
CA LEU A 16 7.01 -19.27 5.13
C LEU A 16 6.59 -18.85 3.73
N VAL A 17 5.89 -17.70 3.65
CA VAL A 17 5.39 -17.13 2.38
C VAL A 17 6.20 -15.91 2.01
N GLY A 18 6.80 -15.92 0.82
CA GLY A 18 7.45 -14.75 0.22
C GLY A 18 6.54 -14.10 -0.82
N ILE A 19 6.22 -12.81 -0.66
CA ILE A 19 5.41 -12.04 -1.61
C ILE A 19 6.26 -10.95 -2.23
N GLY A 20 6.32 -10.98 -3.55
CA GLY A 20 7.10 -10.04 -4.35
C GLY A 20 6.22 -9.12 -5.21
N ARG A 21 6.90 -8.42 -6.12
CA ARG A 21 6.35 -7.37 -6.98
C ARG A 21 5.09 -7.77 -7.78
N GLU A 22 4.93 -9.06 -8.11
CA GLU A 22 3.79 -9.53 -8.92
C GLU A 22 2.44 -9.36 -8.19
N LEU A 23 2.47 -9.30 -6.84
CA LEU A 23 1.29 -9.09 -6.00
C LEU A 23 1.31 -7.70 -5.35
N ARG A 24 2.01 -6.74 -5.92
CA ARG A 24 1.98 -5.34 -5.52
C ARG A 24 0.66 -4.70 -5.94
N ALA A 25 0.18 -3.72 -5.17
CA ALA A 25 -1.12 -3.08 -5.38
C ALA A 25 -1.32 -2.58 -6.82
N ASP A 26 -0.32 -1.95 -7.43
CA ASP A 26 -0.35 -1.47 -8.82
C ASP A 26 -0.41 -2.58 -9.88
N ARG A 27 -0.23 -3.85 -9.49
CA ARG A 27 -0.35 -5.03 -10.36
C ARG A 27 -1.67 -5.76 -10.20
N VAL A 28 -2.24 -5.73 -9.00
CA VAL A 28 -3.46 -6.49 -8.67
C VAL A 28 -4.71 -5.61 -8.64
N ILE A 29 -4.56 -4.29 -8.54
CA ILE A 29 -5.65 -3.31 -8.56
C ILE A 29 -5.56 -2.45 -9.82
N ASP A 30 -6.63 -2.42 -10.59
CA ASP A 30 -6.78 -1.46 -11.69
C ASP A 30 -7.29 -0.12 -11.11
N PHE A 31 -6.36 0.71 -10.61
CA PHE A 31 -6.68 1.99 -9.99
C PHE A 31 -7.48 2.92 -10.92
N LYS A 32 -7.25 2.84 -12.23
CA LYS A 32 -7.99 3.65 -13.22
C LYS A 32 -9.49 3.35 -13.21
N LYS A 33 -9.85 2.10 -12.89
CA LYS A 33 -11.26 1.69 -12.74
C LYS A 33 -11.75 1.83 -11.31
N ALA A 34 -10.88 1.59 -10.33
CA ALA A 34 -11.25 1.58 -8.92
C ALA A 34 -11.52 2.99 -8.39
N ILE A 35 -10.73 3.98 -8.80
CA ILE A 35 -10.87 5.38 -8.38
C ILE A 35 -11.69 6.14 -9.40
N THR A 36 -12.98 6.32 -9.12
CA THR A 36 -13.94 6.98 -10.02
C THR A 36 -13.99 8.51 -9.87
N ASN A 37 -13.14 9.07 -9.00
CA ASN A 37 -13.05 10.51 -8.76
C ASN A 37 -12.63 11.25 -10.06
N GLU A 38 -13.37 12.28 -10.44
CA GLU A 38 -13.15 13.03 -11.68
C GLU A 38 -11.78 13.69 -11.75
N HIS A 39 -11.31 14.26 -10.64
CA HIS A 39 -9.99 14.89 -10.57
C HIS A 39 -8.86 13.88 -10.79
N TYR A 40 -8.99 12.68 -10.21
CA TYR A 40 -8.05 11.58 -10.48
C TYR A 40 -8.07 11.16 -11.96
N GLN A 41 -9.27 10.98 -12.53
CA GLN A 41 -9.41 10.59 -13.94
C GLN A 41 -8.75 11.60 -14.90
N ASN A 42 -8.81 12.89 -14.58
CA ASN A 42 -8.15 13.96 -15.33
C ASN A 42 -6.62 13.97 -15.23
N LEU A 43 -6.04 13.21 -14.30
CA LEU A 43 -4.60 13.06 -14.13
C LEU A 43 -4.01 11.85 -14.88
N ILE A 44 -4.83 10.87 -15.26
CA ILE A 44 -4.37 9.55 -15.75
C ILE A 44 -3.40 9.64 -16.92
N ASP A 45 -3.68 10.52 -17.88
CA ASP A 45 -2.90 10.66 -19.11
C ASP A 45 -1.83 11.77 -19.04
N LYS A 46 -1.65 12.39 -17.89
CA LYS A 46 -0.63 13.41 -17.69
C LYS A 46 0.70 12.79 -17.26
N GLU A 47 1.80 13.22 -17.88
CA GLU A 47 3.12 12.64 -17.67
C GLU A 47 4.08 13.54 -16.86
N ASP A 48 3.64 14.77 -16.50
CA ASP A 48 4.41 15.63 -15.61
C ASP A 48 4.52 15.08 -14.19
N GLU A 49 5.58 15.44 -13.49
CA GLU A 49 5.90 14.89 -12.16
C GLU A 49 4.84 15.24 -11.11
N ASP A 50 4.27 16.45 -11.16
CA ASP A 50 3.22 16.85 -10.19
C ASP A 50 1.95 16.01 -10.39
N SER A 51 1.57 15.75 -11.62
CA SER A 51 0.41 14.89 -11.93
C SER A 51 0.64 13.44 -11.52
N LYS A 52 1.86 12.91 -11.71
CA LYS A 52 2.24 11.58 -11.23
C LYS A 52 2.19 11.50 -9.70
N TRP A 53 2.76 12.51 -9.04
CA TRP A 53 2.68 12.64 -7.58
C TRP A 53 1.23 12.61 -7.10
N MET A 54 0.37 13.46 -7.67
CA MET A 54 -1.02 13.55 -7.23
C MET A 54 -1.80 12.26 -7.49
N ARG A 55 -1.53 11.54 -8.60
CA ARG A 55 -2.07 10.19 -8.79
C ARG A 55 -1.68 9.25 -7.67
N THR A 56 -0.39 9.24 -7.29
CA THR A 56 0.11 8.40 -6.19
C THR A 56 -0.61 8.75 -4.88
N VAL A 57 -0.88 10.03 -4.62
CA VAL A 57 -1.65 10.48 -3.45
C VAL A 57 -3.06 9.87 -3.43
N TYR A 58 -3.78 9.91 -4.56
CA TYR A 58 -5.11 9.29 -4.67
C TYR A 58 -5.06 7.76 -4.51
N GLU A 59 -4.08 7.11 -5.11
CA GLU A 59 -3.91 5.66 -5.03
C GLU A 59 -3.59 5.20 -3.61
N ARG A 60 -2.74 5.94 -2.91
CA ARG A 60 -2.43 5.70 -1.49
C ARG A 60 -3.64 5.92 -0.60
N GLU A 61 -4.37 7.03 -0.78
CA GLU A 61 -5.60 7.27 -0.03
C GLU A 61 -6.64 6.18 -0.29
N TYR A 62 -6.76 5.70 -1.53
CA TYR A 62 -7.62 4.57 -1.87
C TYR A 62 -7.24 3.32 -1.07
N LEU A 63 -5.96 2.95 -1.04
CA LEU A 63 -5.48 1.80 -0.28
C LEU A 63 -5.75 1.95 1.22
N LEU A 64 -5.44 3.13 1.80
CA LEU A 64 -5.69 3.41 3.22
C LEU A 64 -7.17 3.41 3.59
N SER A 65 -8.06 3.71 2.64
CA SER A 65 -9.51 3.65 2.83
C SER A 65 -10.08 2.23 2.83
N MET A 66 -9.31 1.26 2.35
CA MET A 66 -9.72 -0.14 2.37
C MET A 66 -9.78 -0.66 3.81
N LYS A 67 -10.91 -1.22 4.19
CA LYS A 67 -11.01 -1.91 5.49
C LYS A 67 -10.46 -3.31 5.42
N GLU A 68 -10.88 -4.03 4.38
CA GLU A 68 -10.50 -5.41 4.11
C GLU A 68 -10.45 -5.64 2.60
N THR A 69 -9.66 -6.61 2.16
CA THR A 69 -9.55 -7.01 0.76
C THR A 69 -9.60 -8.53 0.62
N ASP A 70 -10.34 -8.99 -0.38
CA ASP A 70 -10.40 -10.42 -0.78
C ASP A 70 -9.28 -10.83 -1.76
N LEU A 71 -8.38 -9.91 -2.12
CA LEU A 71 -7.32 -10.18 -3.11
C LEU A 71 -6.39 -11.34 -2.71
N PHE A 72 -6.27 -11.62 -1.42
CA PHE A 72 -5.44 -12.68 -0.87
C PHE A 72 -6.24 -13.84 -0.25
N LYS A 73 -7.54 -13.92 -0.53
CA LYS A 73 -8.43 -14.91 0.06
C LYS A 73 -7.94 -16.34 -0.12
N GLU A 74 -7.46 -16.70 -1.31
CA GLU A 74 -6.92 -18.05 -1.57
C GLU A 74 -5.68 -18.34 -0.72
N LEU A 75 -4.84 -17.32 -0.46
CA LEU A 75 -3.69 -17.46 0.45
C LEU A 75 -4.16 -17.66 1.89
N GLU A 76 -5.14 -16.87 2.33
CA GLU A 76 -5.72 -16.98 3.67
C GLU A 76 -6.31 -18.37 3.91
N GLU A 77 -7.08 -18.91 2.94
CA GLU A 77 -7.66 -20.25 2.99
C GLU A 77 -6.58 -21.35 3.07
N VAL A 78 -5.48 -21.18 2.34
CA VAL A 78 -4.36 -22.15 2.37
C VAL A 78 -3.61 -22.11 3.72
N LEU A 79 -3.56 -20.96 4.37
CA LEU A 79 -2.87 -20.75 5.65
C LEU A 79 -3.78 -20.98 6.86
N GLU A 80 -5.06 -21.21 6.65
CA GLU A 80 -6.00 -21.43 7.74
C GLU A 80 -5.58 -22.62 8.62
N GLY A 81 -5.52 -22.40 9.94
CA GLY A 81 -5.11 -23.41 10.93
C GLY A 81 -3.62 -23.74 10.93
N LYS A 82 -2.78 -23.04 10.17
CA LYS A 82 -1.33 -23.24 10.11
C LYS A 82 -0.56 -22.20 10.94
N GLU A 83 0.61 -22.62 11.39
CA GLU A 83 1.64 -21.67 11.78
C GLU A 83 2.32 -21.16 10.51
N TYR A 84 2.38 -19.82 10.36
CA TYR A 84 2.93 -19.20 9.17
C TYR A 84 3.60 -17.86 9.45
N PHE A 85 4.47 -17.46 8.52
CA PHE A 85 4.99 -16.10 8.41
C PHE A 85 4.92 -15.64 6.96
N VAL A 86 4.54 -14.39 6.75
CA VAL A 86 4.51 -13.76 5.43
C VAL A 86 5.54 -12.63 5.41
N VAL A 87 6.45 -12.69 4.45
CA VAL A 87 7.44 -11.64 4.18
C VAL A 87 7.14 -11.04 2.83
N THR A 88 6.93 -9.73 2.77
CA THR A 88 6.71 -9.03 1.50
C THR A 88 7.81 -8.01 1.23
N SER A 89 8.25 -7.91 -0.02
CA SER A 89 9.08 -6.81 -0.51
C SER A 89 8.24 -5.59 -0.95
N ASN A 90 6.91 -5.71 -0.95
CA ASN A 90 6.00 -4.63 -1.32
C ASN A 90 5.82 -3.67 -0.13
N ASP A 91 5.81 -2.39 -0.42
CA ASP A 91 5.67 -1.28 0.52
C ASP A 91 4.27 -0.65 0.53
N ASP A 92 3.33 -1.24 -0.20
CA ASP A 92 1.98 -0.71 -0.42
C ASP A 92 1.02 -0.85 0.77
N GLY A 93 1.37 -1.62 1.79
CA GLY A 93 0.53 -1.86 2.95
C GLY A 93 -0.62 -2.86 2.72
N LEU A 94 -0.83 -3.34 1.49
CA LEU A 94 -2.01 -4.10 1.09
C LEU A 94 -2.25 -5.37 1.94
N LEU A 95 -1.18 -6.07 2.35
CA LEU A 95 -1.30 -7.26 3.20
C LEU A 95 -1.85 -6.97 4.59
N TYR A 96 -1.72 -5.75 5.09
CA TYR A 96 -2.28 -5.36 6.39
C TYR A 96 -3.80 -5.12 6.35
N HIS A 97 -4.39 -5.13 5.15
CA HIS A 97 -5.84 -5.07 4.91
C HIS A 97 -6.47 -6.44 4.65
N THR A 98 -5.72 -7.52 4.90
CA THR A 98 -6.20 -8.91 4.82
C THR A 98 -6.62 -9.44 6.20
N HIS A 99 -7.17 -10.67 6.24
CA HIS A 99 -7.47 -11.38 7.50
C HIS A 99 -6.26 -12.12 8.08
N LEU A 100 -5.08 -11.99 7.46
CA LEU A 100 -3.84 -12.53 8.01
C LEU A 100 -3.51 -11.89 9.36
N LYS A 101 -2.95 -12.68 10.28
CA LYS A 101 -2.47 -12.16 11.56
C LYS A 101 -1.38 -11.12 11.33
N LYS A 102 -1.59 -9.89 11.76
CA LYS A 102 -0.69 -8.75 11.49
C LYS A 102 0.72 -8.94 12.07
N ASP A 103 0.82 -9.63 13.19
CA ASP A 103 2.09 -10.02 13.83
C ASP A 103 2.84 -11.15 13.10
N HIS A 104 2.17 -11.80 12.13
CA HIS A 104 2.76 -12.79 11.24
C HIS A 104 3.11 -12.22 9.85
N VAL A 105 2.94 -10.91 9.64
CA VAL A 105 3.28 -10.23 8.38
C VAL A 105 4.42 -9.25 8.62
N THR A 106 5.44 -9.26 7.76
CA THR A 106 6.52 -8.29 7.78
C THR A 106 6.82 -7.73 6.40
N ALA A 107 7.04 -6.41 6.34
CA ALA A 107 7.40 -5.67 5.14
C ALA A 107 8.74 -4.93 5.38
N PRO A 108 9.89 -5.60 5.23
CA PRO A 108 11.20 -5.02 5.54
C PRO A 108 11.59 -3.85 4.65
N CYS A 109 10.94 -3.67 3.50
CA CYS A 109 11.15 -2.53 2.60
C CYS A 109 10.33 -1.30 2.97
N GLY A 110 9.49 -1.39 4.01
CA GLY A 110 8.61 -0.30 4.46
C GLY A 110 7.13 -0.66 4.40
N ASN A 111 6.32 0.25 4.91
CA ASN A 111 4.86 0.16 4.87
C ASN A 111 4.29 1.53 4.52
N GLY A 112 3.56 1.62 3.40
CA GLY A 112 2.96 2.84 2.87
C GLY A 112 1.87 3.48 3.75
N ASP A 113 1.52 2.85 4.89
CA ASP A 113 0.63 3.45 5.88
C ASP A 113 1.30 4.58 6.68
N PHE A 114 2.62 4.73 6.52
CA PHE A 114 3.41 5.72 7.26
C PHE A 114 4.34 6.49 6.32
N PHE A 115 4.55 7.76 6.66
CA PHE A 115 5.60 8.60 6.08
C PHE A 115 6.78 8.74 7.02
N GLN A 116 7.95 8.90 6.44
CA GLN A 116 9.16 9.26 7.13
C GLN A 116 9.85 10.42 6.40
N CYS A 117 10.58 11.27 7.12
CA CYS A 117 11.35 12.33 6.50
C CYS A 117 12.46 11.73 5.60
N SER A 118 12.51 12.14 4.32
CA SER A 118 13.53 11.70 3.35
C SER A 118 14.96 12.09 3.78
N ALA A 119 15.10 13.25 4.45
CA ALA A 119 16.32 13.59 5.16
C ALA A 119 16.12 13.21 6.62
N PRO A 120 16.79 12.19 7.18
CA PRO A 120 16.49 11.64 8.50
C PRO A 120 16.72 12.66 9.62
N CYS A 121 15.80 13.62 9.74
CA CYS A 121 15.83 14.68 10.76
C CYS A 121 15.33 14.19 12.13
N ASN A 122 14.61 13.10 12.15
CA ASN A 122 14.11 12.42 13.35
C ASN A 122 13.69 10.97 12.98
N GLU A 123 13.42 10.16 14.00
CA GLU A 123 12.99 8.76 13.87
C GLU A 123 11.46 8.60 13.86
N GLN A 124 10.72 9.71 13.79
CA GLN A 124 9.27 9.67 13.88
C GLN A 124 8.66 9.20 12.57
N LEU A 125 7.70 8.25 12.67
CA LEU A 125 6.80 7.87 11.61
C LEU A 125 5.51 8.68 11.71
N TYR A 126 5.02 9.16 10.59
CA TYR A 126 3.78 9.93 10.48
C TYR A 126 2.73 9.08 9.76
N PRO A 127 1.55 8.84 10.35
CA PRO A 127 0.47 8.13 9.65
C PRO A 127 0.11 8.83 8.34
N ALA A 128 0.11 8.08 7.24
CA ALA A 128 -0.07 8.63 5.90
C ALA A 128 -1.45 9.30 5.71
N ASN A 129 -2.48 8.75 6.34
CA ASN A 129 -3.85 9.29 6.28
C ASN A 129 -3.99 10.72 6.82
N LEU A 130 -3.04 11.21 7.64
CA LEU A 130 -3.12 12.58 8.20
C LEU A 130 -2.82 13.68 7.19
N GLY A 131 -2.19 13.38 6.07
CA GLY A 131 -1.81 14.39 5.08
C GLY A 131 -2.40 14.18 3.70
N LEU A 132 -2.64 12.93 3.30
CA LEU A 132 -3.10 12.64 1.93
C LEU A 132 -4.47 13.23 1.64
N ARG A 133 -5.40 13.14 2.59
CA ARG A 133 -6.75 13.68 2.41
C ARG A 133 -6.75 15.20 2.25
N ASP A 134 -5.94 15.88 3.04
CA ASP A 134 -5.81 17.34 2.95
C ASP A 134 -5.26 17.79 1.60
N LEU A 135 -4.28 17.05 1.03
CA LEU A 135 -3.75 17.29 -0.31
C LEU A 135 -4.81 17.11 -1.39
N ILE A 136 -5.60 16.05 -1.31
CA ILE A 136 -6.71 15.78 -2.24
C ILE A 136 -7.73 16.92 -2.16
N ASP A 137 -8.20 17.26 -0.98
CA ASP A 137 -9.19 18.32 -0.77
C ASP A 137 -8.69 19.69 -1.26
N TYR A 138 -7.41 19.99 -1.08
CA TYR A 138 -6.80 21.21 -1.61
C TYR A 138 -6.74 21.20 -3.14
N TYR A 139 -6.30 20.09 -3.73
CA TYR A 139 -6.24 19.94 -5.19
C TYR A 139 -7.64 20.05 -5.83
N GLU A 140 -8.64 19.38 -5.27
CA GLU A 140 -10.02 19.43 -5.76
C GLU A 140 -10.63 20.83 -5.71
N LYS A 141 -10.26 21.63 -4.68
CA LYS A 141 -10.76 23.00 -4.53
C LYS A 141 -10.05 24.02 -5.41
N THR A 142 -8.75 23.83 -5.64
CA THR A 142 -7.90 24.90 -6.22
C THR A 142 -7.31 24.57 -7.58
N GLY A 143 -7.28 23.27 -7.94
CA GLY A 143 -6.55 22.76 -9.11
C GLY A 143 -5.03 22.82 -8.96
N LYS A 144 -4.50 23.18 -7.78
CA LYS A 144 -3.08 23.27 -7.51
C LYS A 144 -2.59 22.05 -6.78
N ILE A 145 -1.43 21.56 -7.18
CA ILE A 145 -0.78 20.39 -6.57
C ILE A 145 0.23 20.89 -5.55
N GLU A 146 0.15 20.34 -4.34
CA GLU A 146 1.11 20.55 -3.28
C GLU A 146 1.77 19.21 -2.92
N HIS A 147 2.93 19.27 -2.29
CA HIS A 147 3.69 18.12 -1.80
C HIS A 147 3.69 18.12 -0.28
N LEU A 148 3.78 16.91 0.31
CA LEU A 148 3.94 16.79 1.75
C LEU A 148 5.28 17.35 2.19
N GLU A 149 5.27 18.12 3.27
CA GLU A 149 6.47 18.67 3.88
C GLU A 149 6.68 18.12 5.28
N CYS A 150 7.94 17.86 5.61
CA CYS A 150 8.30 17.43 6.95
C CYS A 150 8.02 18.54 7.97
N PRO A 151 7.19 18.30 9.01
CA PRO A 151 6.82 19.34 9.99
C PRO A 151 7.99 19.95 10.75
N LYS A 152 9.15 19.26 10.80
CA LYS A 152 10.35 19.77 11.50
C LYS A 152 11.32 20.51 10.61
N MET A 153 11.35 20.20 9.30
CA MET A 153 12.37 20.76 8.40
C MET A 153 11.79 21.52 7.22
N TRP A 154 10.48 21.54 7.03
CA TRP A 154 9.81 22.15 5.87
C TRP A 154 10.40 21.66 4.53
N LYS A 155 10.79 20.39 4.47
CA LYS A 155 11.30 19.71 3.28
C LYS A 155 10.29 18.70 2.80
N THR A 156 10.22 18.51 1.49
CA THR A 156 9.36 17.54 0.84
C THR A 156 9.56 16.14 1.43
N ILE A 157 8.48 15.41 1.61
CA ILE A 157 8.46 14.00 2.01
C ILE A 157 8.27 13.19 0.73
N ASP A 158 9.10 12.18 0.53
CA ASP A 158 8.96 11.24 -0.57
C ASP A 158 7.97 10.12 -0.18
N LEU A 159 7.16 9.72 -1.16
CA LEU A 159 6.19 8.62 -1.07
C LEU A 159 6.80 7.32 -1.56
#